data_c6e29928a42d6866d3cf79ed6eaae9ef
#
_entry.id   c6e29928a42d6866d3cf79ed6eaae9ef
#
_cell.length_a   1.000
_cell.length_b   1.000
_cell.length_c   1.000
_cell.angle_alpha   90.00
_cell.angle_beta   90.00
_cell.angle_gamma   90.00
#
_symmetry.space_group_name_H-M   'P 1'
#
loop_
_entity.id
_entity.type
_entity.pdbx_description
1 polymer ?
#
loop_
_entity_poly.entity_id
_entity_poly.type
_entity_poly.pdbx_seq_one_letter_code
_entity_poly.pdbx_strand_id
1 'polypeptide(L)'
;MQKPGAFSLGLVLFWLFASFFNANAQTAGPASKPEIEAILTAKKVELGDDKKERLIEARTAKPGDIIEYQVTYANKGKTTVRDLAATLPIPADTEFLRNTGKPATAKASVGDGKFVSIPLKRKVKLPSGKEEEIEIPFSEYRALQWSLGELAAGKSVVVSARVRVSDAPNTAPAPATPPTPAGPQPAKGGQK
;
A
#
# COMPACT_ATOMS: atom_id res chain seq x y z
N MET A 1 -96.23 -34.40 7.26
CA MET A 1 -96.01 -35.87 7.26
C MET A 1 -94.64 -36.15 6.59
N GLN A 2 -93.73 -36.66 7.40
CA GLN A 2 -92.81 -37.71 7.12
C GLN A 2 -91.87 -37.59 5.89
N LYS A 3 -90.62 -37.28 6.17
CA LYS A 3 -89.44 -38.17 6.28
C LYS A 3 -88.94 -38.87 4.97
N PRO A 4 -87.74 -39.31 4.93
CA PRO A 4 -86.40 -38.76 5.19
C PRO A 4 -85.35 -39.16 4.08
N GLY A 5 -84.19 -38.63 4.17
CA GLY A 5 -82.98 -39.42 4.03
C GLY A 5 -82.32 -39.45 2.70
N ALA A 6 -81.13 -39.17 2.66
CA ALA A 6 -79.99 -40.02 2.41
C ALA A 6 -78.73 -39.16 2.33
N PHE A 7 -77.84 -39.43 3.23
CA PHE A 7 -76.44 -38.99 3.23
C PHE A 7 -75.68 -39.62 2.05
N SER A 8 -75.10 -38.80 1.16
CA SER A 8 -74.06 -39.30 0.25
C SER A 8 -72.71 -38.68 0.65
N LEU A 9 -71.84 -39.50 1.12
CA LEU A 9 -70.49 -39.23 1.57
C LEU A 9 -69.63 -39.03 0.32
N GLY A 10 -69.40 -37.75 -0.07
CA GLY A 10 -68.45 -37.40 -1.16
C GLY A 10 -67.04 -37.31 -0.60
N LEU A 11 -66.29 -38.30 -0.94
CA LEU A 11 -64.86 -38.37 -0.63
C LEU A 11 -64.10 -37.32 -1.48
N VAL A 12 -63.75 -36.16 -0.90
CA VAL A 12 -62.92 -35.15 -1.53
C VAL A 12 -61.47 -35.58 -1.35
N LEU A 13 -60.88 -36.12 -2.41
CA LEU A 13 -59.49 -36.47 -2.48
C LEU A 13 -58.68 -35.16 -2.66
N PHE A 14 -58.10 -34.67 -1.56
CA PHE A 14 -57.22 -33.50 -1.55
C PHE A 14 -55.82 -33.91 -2.04
N TRP A 15 -55.55 -33.62 -3.33
CA TRP A 15 -54.23 -33.76 -3.89
C TRP A 15 -53.32 -32.68 -3.33
N LEU A 16 -52.48 -33.03 -2.38
CA LEU A 16 -51.36 -32.23 -1.92
C LEU A 16 -50.29 -32.23 -3.02
N PHE A 17 -50.22 -31.16 -3.81
CA PHE A 17 -49.08 -30.83 -4.65
C PHE A 17 -47.96 -30.35 -3.74
N ALA A 18 -47.10 -31.28 -3.31
CA ALA A 18 -45.83 -30.92 -2.70
C ALA A 18 -44.90 -30.40 -3.80
N SER A 19 -44.88 -29.09 -4.02
CA SER A 19 -43.87 -28.42 -4.83
C SER A 19 -42.52 -28.52 -4.11
N PHE A 20 -41.70 -29.44 -4.53
CA PHE A 20 -40.26 -29.47 -4.15
C PHE A 20 -39.58 -28.27 -4.80
N PHE A 21 -39.49 -27.15 -4.06
CA PHE A 21 -38.53 -26.10 -4.34
C PHE A 21 -37.14 -26.67 -4.07
N ASN A 22 -36.50 -27.16 -5.10
CA ASN A 22 -35.04 -27.36 -5.06
C ASN A 22 -34.41 -25.96 -5.01
N ALA A 23 -34.20 -25.45 -3.79
CA ALA A 23 -33.30 -24.35 -3.55
C ALA A 23 -31.87 -24.88 -3.80
N ASN A 24 -31.38 -24.72 -5.03
CA ASN A 24 -29.96 -24.79 -5.31
C ASN A 24 -29.30 -23.64 -4.53
N ALA A 25 -28.98 -23.88 -3.27
CA ALA A 25 -28.03 -23.06 -2.56
C ALA A 25 -26.69 -23.26 -3.29
N GLN A 26 -26.39 -22.37 -4.22
CA GLN A 26 -25.05 -22.19 -4.73
C GLN A 26 -24.21 -21.79 -3.52
N THR A 27 -23.54 -22.75 -2.94
CA THR A 27 -22.45 -22.50 -1.99
C THR A 27 -21.43 -21.68 -2.75
N ALA A 28 -21.44 -20.36 -2.58
CA ALA A 28 -20.33 -19.52 -3.00
C ALA A 28 -19.11 -20.10 -2.29
N GLY A 29 -18.25 -20.78 -3.05
CA GLY A 29 -16.97 -21.31 -2.55
C GLY A 29 -16.22 -20.14 -1.88
N PRO A 30 -15.35 -20.41 -0.90
CA PRO A 30 -14.60 -19.37 -0.23
C PRO A 30 -13.94 -18.51 -1.29
N ALA A 31 -14.28 -17.21 -1.32
CA ALA A 31 -13.67 -16.27 -2.22
C ALA A 31 -12.16 -16.35 -1.99
N SER A 32 -11.42 -16.84 -3.00
CA SER A 32 -9.97 -16.99 -2.90
C SER A 32 -9.40 -15.59 -2.64
N LYS A 33 -8.76 -15.43 -1.47
CA LYS A 33 -8.13 -14.19 -1.06
C LYS A 33 -7.15 -13.76 -2.16
N PRO A 34 -7.16 -12.50 -2.61
CA PRO A 34 -6.18 -12.03 -3.57
C PRO A 34 -4.78 -12.19 -2.97
N GLU A 35 -3.90 -12.88 -3.70
CA GLU A 35 -2.54 -13.15 -3.28
C GLU A 35 -1.59 -12.30 -4.11
N ILE A 36 -1.22 -11.12 -3.60
CA ILE A 36 -0.24 -10.24 -4.22
C ILE A 36 1.11 -10.47 -3.55
N GLU A 37 2.07 -10.94 -4.35
CA GLU A 37 3.48 -10.96 -3.99
C GLU A 37 4.13 -9.67 -4.44
N ALA A 38 4.92 -9.04 -3.55
CA ALA A 38 5.70 -7.84 -3.85
C ALA A 38 7.19 -8.11 -3.58
N ILE A 39 8.01 -8.00 -4.63
CA ILE A 39 9.45 -8.22 -4.54
C ILE A 39 10.17 -6.91 -4.83
N LEU A 40 10.91 -6.39 -3.85
CA LEU A 40 11.77 -5.22 -3.99
C LEU A 40 13.17 -5.66 -4.40
N THR A 41 13.71 -5.01 -5.43
CA THR A 41 15.11 -5.15 -5.86
C THR A 41 15.77 -3.79 -5.94
N ALA A 42 17.09 -3.75 -5.69
CA ALA A 42 17.90 -2.55 -5.79
C ALA A 42 19.06 -2.83 -6.75
N LYS A 43 19.26 -1.95 -7.72
CA LYS A 43 20.37 -2.02 -8.67
C LYS A 43 21.10 -0.70 -8.72
N LYS A 44 22.42 -0.74 -8.75
CA LYS A 44 23.25 0.43 -8.95
C LYS A 44 23.29 0.79 -10.44
N VAL A 45 23.14 2.06 -10.74
CA VAL A 45 23.30 2.59 -12.09
C VAL A 45 24.75 2.98 -12.29
N GLU A 46 25.42 2.32 -13.22
CA GLU A 46 26.79 2.66 -13.61
C GLU A 46 26.84 3.10 -15.06
N LEU A 47 27.73 4.04 -15.35
CA LEU A 47 28.04 4.45 -16.71
C LEU A 47 29.19 3.59 -17.23
N GLY A 48 28.94 2.81 -18.28
CA GLY A 48 29.98 2.01 -18.93
C GLY A 48 30.94 2.89 -19.78
N ASP A 49 32.04 2.30 -20.22
CA ASP A 49 33.04 2.97 -21.08
C ASP A 49 32.42 3.47 -22.40
N ASP A 50 31.35 2.81 -22.85
CA ASP A 50 30.56 3.18 -24.02
C ASP A 50 29.55 4.32 -23.73
N LYS A 51 29.64 4.95 -22.56
CA LYS A 51 28.69 5.97 -22.03
C LYS A 51 27.23 5.52 -21.92
N LYS A 52 26.99 4.21 -21.92
CA LYS A 52 25.65 3.65 -21.69
C LYS A 52 25.47 3.29 -20.23
N GLU A 53 24.26 3.56 -19.71
CA GLU A 53 23.91 3.14 -18.37
C GLU A 53 23.74 1.62 -18.31
N ARG A 54 24.28 1.02 -17.26
CA ARG A 54 24.14 -0.39 -16.91
C ARG A 54 23.60 -0.52 -15.48
N LEU A 55 22.69 -1.45 -15.28
CA LEU A 55 22.18 -1.79 -13.97
C LEU A 55 22.94 -3.02 -13.45
N ILE A 56 23.70 -2.82 -12.39
CA ILE A 56 24.45 -3.87 -11.70
C ILE A 56 23.88 -4.12 -10.30
N GLU A 57 24.26 -5.25 -9.68
CA GLU A 57 23.82 -5.55 -8.31
C GLU A 57 24.32 -4.50 -7.31
N ALA A 58 23.41 -3.92 -6.52
CA ALA A 58 23.71 -2.94 -5.50
C ALA A 58 24.18 -3.61 -4.20
N ARG A 59 25.32 -4.30 -4.22
CA ARG A 59 25.88 -4.98 -3.03
C ARG A 59 26.43 -3.99 -2.01
N THR A 60 26.94 -2.87 -2.46
CA THR A 60 27.43 -1.76 -1.64
C THR A 60 27.05 -0.46 -2.32
N ALA A 61 26.61 0.50 -1.53
CA ALA A 61 26.30 1.84 -2.00
C ALA A 61 27.22 2.84 -1.30
N LYS A 62 27.72 3.81 -2.07
CA LYS A 62 28.55 4.91 -1.58
C LYS A 62 27.80 6.22 -1.78
N PRO A 63 28.10 7.27 -1.01
CA PRO A 63 27.62 8.61 -1.28
C PRO A 63 27.80 8.99 -2.76
N GLY A 64 26.77 9.59 -3.34
CA GLY A 64 26.73 9.97 -4.75
C GLY A 64 26.27 8.86 -5.71
N ASP A 65 26.27 7.59 -5.31
CA ASP A 65 25.78 6.49 -6.15
C ASP A 65 24.30 6.66 -6.48
N ILE A 66 23.93 6.27 -7.70
CA ILE A 66 22.53 6.23 -8.13
C ILE A 66 22.05 4.79 -8.02
N ILE A 67 20.97 4.59 -7.27
CA ILE A 67 20.33 3.29 -7.09
C ILE A 67 18.94 3.33 -7.74
N GLU A 68 18.66 2.35 -8.59
CA GLU A 68 17.33 2.11 -9.11
C GLU A 68 16.64 1.05 -8.26
N TYR A 69 15.58 1.46 -7.55
CA TYR A 69 14.69 0.55 -6.85
C TYR A 69 13.57 0.12 -7.78
N GLN A 70 13.27 -1.17 -7.79
CA GLN A 70 12.16 -1.75 -8.54
C GLN A 70 11.33 -2.61 -7.62
N VAL A 71 10.00 -2.47 -7.68
CA VAL A 71 9.08 -3.40 -7.03
C VAL A 71 8.28 -4.11 -8.10
N THR A 72 8.36 -5.44 -8.10
CA THR A 72 7.53 -6.30 -8.93
C THR A 72 6.33 -6.75 -8.10
N TYR A 73 5.12 -6.39 -8.53
CA TYR A 73 3.87 -6.89 -7.97
C TYR A 73 3.36 -8.01 -8.86
N ALA A 74 3.21 -9.21 -8.31
CA ALA A 74 2.71 -10.38 -9.01
C ALA A 74 1.42 -10.89 -8.37
N ASN A 75 0.36 -11.05 -9.16
CA ASN A 75 -0.87 -11.67 -8.71
C ASN A 75 -0.75 -13.20 -8.82
N LYS A 76 -0.44 -13.85 -7.70
CA LYS A 76 -0.35 -15.32 -7.59
C LYS A 76 -1.72 -15.98 -7.36
N GLY A 77 -2.75 -15.17 -7.11
CA GLY A 77 -4.12 -15.64 -6.93
C GLY A 77 -4.77 -16.07 -8.24
N LYS A 78 -5.99 -16.59 -8.14
CA LYS A 78 -6.80 -17.07 -9.28
C LYS A 78 -7.79 -16.02 -9.79
N THR A 79 -7.89 -14.87 -9.11
CA THR A 79 -8.84 -13.79 -9.42
C THR A 79 -8.10 -12.50 -9.73
N THR A 80 -8.72 -11.64 -10.55
CA THR A 80 -8.20 -10.30 -10.81
C THR A 80 -8.26 -9.46 -9.55
N VAL A 81 -7.15 -8.81 -9.21
CA VAL A 81 -7.09 -7.79 -8.16
C VAL A 81 -7.44 -6.44 -8.77
N ARG A 82 -8.34 -5.70 -8.13
CA ARG A 82 -8.76 -4.36 -8.53
C ARG A 82 -8.18 -3.31 -7.59
N ASP A 83 -8.10 -2.08 -8.08
CA ASP A 83 -7.63 -0.91 -7.32
C ASP A 83 -6.25 -1.13 -6.67
N LEU A 84 -5.36 -1.84 -7.39
CA LEU A 84 -4.02 -2.09 -6.92
C LEU A 84 -3.23 -0.79 -6.80
N ALA A 85 -2.81 -0.47 -5.57
CA ALA A 85 -1.88 0.62 -5.28
C ALA A 85 -0.49 0.04 -5.03
N ALA A 86 0.46 0.36 -5.92
CA ALA A 86 1.85 -0.04 -5.78
C ALA A 86 2.63 1.03 -5.02
N THR A 87 3.30 0.66 -3.93
CA THR A 87 4.12 1.58 -3.15
C THR A 87 5.58 1.16 -3.20
N LEU A 88 6.47 2.13 -3.43
CA LEU A 88 7.92 1.97 -3.39
C LEU A 88 8.47 2.85 -2.26
N PRO A 89 9.07 2.26 -1.22
CA PRO A 89 9.69 3.03 -0.15
C PRO A 89 10.98 3.71 -0.64
N ILE A 90 11.25 4.92 -0.14
CA ILE A 90 12.48 5.67 -0.38
C ILE A 90 13.25 5.71 0.95
N PRO A 91 14.48 5.16 1.00
CA PRO A 91 15.30 5.19 2.22
C PRO A 91 15.64 6.63 2.65
N ALA A 92 15.76 6.83 3.97
CA ALA A 92 16.00 8.16 4.54
C ALA A 92 17.31 8.81 4.09
N ASP A 93 18.33 7.98 3.88
CA ASP A 93 19.68 8.44 3.49
C ASP A 93 19.82 8.58 1.96
N THR A 94 18.69 8.82 1.26
CA THR A 94 18.68 8.99 -0.18
C THR A 94 17.82 10.16 -0.61
N GLU A 95 18.10 10.68 -1.78
CA GLU A 95 17.32 11.72 -2.45
C GLU A 95 16.63 11.14 -3.69
N PHE A 96 15.32 11.31 -3.81
CA PHE A 96 14.59 10.92 -5.00
C PHE A 96 15.04 11.73 -6.22
N LEU A 97 15.36 11.06 -7.32
CA LEU A 97 15.70 11.73 -8.57
C LEU A 97 14.45 12.01 -9.38
N ARG A 98 14.18 13.29 -9.60
CA ARG A 98 13.01 13.79 -10.34
C ARG A 98 12.88 13.09 -11.69
N ASN A 99 11.63 12.83 -12.10
CA ASN A 99 11.28 12.23 -13.41
C ASN A 99 11.83 10.81 -13.66
N THR A 100 12.28 10.10 -12.62
CA THR A 100 12.75 8.72 -12.76
C THR A 100 11.71 7.67 -12.37
N GLY A 101 10.57 8.09 -11.82
CA GLY A 101 9.46 7.20 -11.49
C GLY A 101 8.85 6.57 -12.74
N LYS A 102 8.70 5.26 -12.73
CA LYS A 102 8.05 4.49 -13.81
C LYS A 102 6.95 3.62 -13.21
N PRO A 103 5.72 3.74 -13.72
CA PRO A 103 5.18 4.75 -14.65
C PRO A 103 5.36 6.20 -14.17
N ALA A 104 5.24 7.17 -15.08
CA ALA A 104 5.47 8.60 -14.78
C ALA A 104 4.40 9.24 -13.86
N THR A 105 3.31 8.53 -13.55
CA THR A 105 2.15 9.01 -12.78
C THR A 105 2.27 8.79 -11.27
N ALA A 106 3.50 8.73 -10.74
CA ALA A 106 3.72 8.53 -9.31
C ALA A 106 3.19 9.72 -8.49
N LYS A 107 2.59 9.40 -7.34
CA LYS A 107 2.39 10.32 -6.22
C LYS A 107 3.49 10.07 -5.19
N ALA A 108 3.77 11.07 -4.35
CA ALA A 108 4.79 10.93 -3.31
C ALA A 108 4.24 11.27 -1.93
N SER A 109 4.96 10.80 -0.90
CA SER A 109 4.68 11.07 0.51
C SER A 109 5.98 11.37 1.25
N VAL A 110 5.90 12.23 2.27
CA VAL A 110 6.98 12.47 3.23
C VAL A 110 6.94 11.51 4.44
N GLY A 111 6.10 10.47 4.36
CA GLY A 111 5.94 9.49 5.44
C GLY A 111 4.76 9.75 6.37
N ASP A 112 3.92 10.73 6.06
CA ASP A 112 2.69 11.08 6.79
C ASP A 112 1.47 10.25 6.36
N GLY A 113 1.67 9.27 5.47
CA GLY A 113 0.60 8.42 4.92
C GLY A 113 -0.22 9.07 3.81
N LYS A 114 0.04 10.34 3.46
CA LYS A 114 -0.64 11.05 2.37
C LYS A 114 0.19 11.01 1.11
N PHE A 115 -0.44 10.60 0.00
CA PHE A 115 0.20 10.58 -1.31
C PHE A 115 -0.40 11.65 -2.21
N VAL A 116 0.41 12.62 -2.62
CA VAL A 116 0.00 13.73 -3.48
C VAL A 116 0.93 13.85 -4.70
N SER A 117 0.51 14.62 -5.68
CA SER A 117 1.27 14.82 -6.91
C SER A 117 2.64 15.46 -6.64
N ILE A 118 3.62 15.09 -7.44
CA ILE A 118 4.98 15.63 -7.40
C ILE A 118 5.03 16.93 -8.25
N PRO A 119 5.68 18.02 -7.75
CA PRO A 119 6.41 18.15 -6.50
C PRO A 119 5.51 18.31 -5.28
N LEU A 120 5.96 17.77 -4.12
CA LEU A 120 5.31 18.00 -2.84
C LEU A 120 5.51 19.43 -2.39
N LYS A 121 4.51 20.00 -1.72
CA LYS A 121 4.56 21.38 -1.22
C LYS A 121 4.12 21.44 0.25
N ARG A 122 4.67 22.39 0.97
CA ARG A 122 4.24 22.72 2.33
C ARG A 122 4.14 24.22 2.56
N LYS A 123 3.22 24.64 3.41
CA LYS A 123 3.13 26.01 3.85
C LYS A 123 4.13 26.26 4.97
N VAL A 124 4.89 27.33 4.88
CA VAL A 124 5.80 27.79 5.90
C VAL A 124 5.41 29.21 6.32
N LYS A 125 5.51 29.50 7.61
CA LYS A 125 5.27 30.86 8.12
C LYS A 125 6.59 31.60 8.17
N LEU A 126 6.67 32.69 7.41
CA LEU A 126 7.84 33.56 7.38
C LEU A 126 7.95 34.38 8.68
N PRO A 127 9.15 34.93 9.00
CA PRO A 127 9.33 35.83 10.15
C PRO A 127 8.42 37.06 10.13
N SER A 128 7.99 37.48 8.93
CA SER A 128 7.02 38.55 8.72
C SER A 128 5.58 38.20 9.10
N GLY A 129 5.31 36.93 9.49
CA GLY A 129 3.97 36.42 9.77
C GLY A 129 3.18 35.97 8.54
N LYS A 130 3.69 36.19 7.32
CA LYS A 130 3.07 35.76 6.05
C LYS A 130 3.30 34.25 5.85
N GLU A 131 2.29 33.56 5.32
CA GLU A 131 2.44 32.17 4.86
C GLU A 131 2.91 32.13 3.41
N GLU A 132 3.85 31.24 3.14
CA GLU A 132 4.36 30.96 1.80
C GLU A 132 4.33 29.47 1.53
N GLU A 133 3.98 29.08 0.30
CA GLU A 133 4.02 27.68 -0.14
C GLU A 133 5.36 27.40 -0.80
N ILE A 134 6.12 26.46 -0.24
CA ILE A 134 7.43 26.07 -0.77
C ILE A 134 7.42 24.62 -1.20
N GLU A 135 8.24 24.27 -2.19
CA GLU A 135 8.48 22.87 -2.56
C GLU A 135 9.27 22.15 -1.46
N ILE A 136 8.84 20.93 -1.17
CA ILE A 136 9.55 20.04 -0.24
C ILE A 136 10.74 19.44 -1.00
N PRO A 137 11.97 19.47 -0.43
CA PRO A 137 13.14 18.86 -1.05
C PRO A 137 12.93 17.35 -1.29
N PHE A 138 13.45 16.83 -2.40
CA PHE A 138 13.33 15.41 -2.76
C PHE A 138 14.02 14.48 -1.75
N SER A 139 14.95 14.99 -0.96
CA SER A 139 15.58 14.27 0.16
C SER A 139 14.62 13.97 1.32
N GLU A 140 13.49 14.69 1.40
CA GLU A 140 12.46 14.45 2.42
C GLU A 140 11.38 13.45 1.95
N TYR A 141 11.41 13.01 0.70
CA TYR A 141 10.47 12.03 0.19
C TYR A 141 10.76 10.66 0.83
N ARG A 142 9.70 9.93 1.22
CA ARG A 142 9.81 8.65 1.92
C ARG A 142 9.10 7.50 1.20
N ALA A 143 8.21 7.82 0.29
CA ALA A 143 7.57 6.79 -0.53
C ALA A 143 7.02 7.38 -1.83
N LEU A 144 6.97 6.54 -2.86
CA LEU A 144 6.21 6.78 -4.08
C LEU A 144 5.06 5.78 -4.16
N GLN A 145 3.95 6.19 -4.76
CA GLN A 145 2.79 5.33 -4.97
C GLN A 145 2.19 5.54 -6.35
N TRP A 146 1.78 4.43 -6.97
CA TRP A 146 1.07 4.41 -8.25
C TRP A 146 -0.28 3.74 -8.09
N SER A 147 -1.31 4.28 -8.73
CA SER A 147 -2.57 3.57 -8.94
C SER A 147 -2.44 2.75 -10.22
N LEU A 148 -2.37 1.44 -10.09
CA LEU A 148 -2.14 0.52 -11.21
C LEU A 148 -3.44 -0.06 -11.78
N GLY A 149 -4.59 0.20 -11.12
CA GLY A 149 -5.88 -0.32 -11.55
C GLY A 149 -6.00 -1.83 -11.33
N GLU A 150 -6.24 -2.58 -12.40
CA GLU A 150 -6.47 -4.02 -12.32
C GLU A 150 -5.20 -4.83 -12.64
N LEU A 151 -4.99 -5.91 -11.87
CA LEU A 151 -3.94 -6.89 -12.14
C LEU A 151 -4.58 -8.27 -12.25
N ALA A 152 -4.68 -8.80 -13.47
CA ALA A 152 -5.28 -10.11 -13.73
C ALA A 152 -4.49 -11.24 -13.04
N ALA A 153 -5.16 -12.37 -12.80
CA ALA A 153 -4.55 -13.58 -12.26
C ALA A 153 -3.31 -14.00 -13.05
N GLY A 154 -2.22 -14.35 -12.37
CA GLY A 154 -0.95 -14.77 -12.97
C GLY A 154 -0.17 -13.66 -13.68
N LYS A 155 -0.63 -12.40 -13.64
CA LYS A 155 0.10 -11.25 -14.22
C LYS A 155 0.96 -10.55 -13.19
N SER A 156 1.95 -9.82 -13.69
CA SER A 156 2.82 -8.97 -12.88
C SER A 156 2.98 -7.59 -13.51
N VAL A 157 3.32 -6.62 -12.67
CA VAL A 157 3.61 -5.24 -13.05
C VAL A 157 4.81 -4.77 -12.26
N VAL A 158 5.64 -3.93 -12.87
CA VAL A 158 6.84 -3.38 -12.24
C VAL A 158 6.68 -1.87 -12.10
N VAL A 159 7.01 -1.35 -10.92
CA VAL A 159 7.21 0.07 -10.69
C VAL A 159 8.66 0.31 -10.30
N SER A 160 9.24 1.43 -10.71
CA SER A 160 10.61 1.76 -10.34
C SER A 160 10.83 3.24 -10.15
N ALA A 161 11.89 3.59 -9.43
CA ALA A 161 12.39 4.94 -9.31
C ALA A 161 13.88 4.93 -8.97
N ARG A 162 14.56 6.03 -9.27
CA ARG A 162 15.97 6.22 -8.93
C ARG A 162 16.12 7.18 -7.77
N VAL A 163 17.10 6.88 -6.95
CA VAL A 163 17.53 7.74 -5.85
C VAL A 163 19.04 7.93 -5.93
N ARG A 164 19.52 9.04 -5.35
CA ARG A 164 20.94 9.27 -5.10
C ARG A 164 21.20 9.02 -3.63
N VAL A 165 22.28 8.30 -3.31
CA VAL A 165 22.75 8.13 -1.93
C VAL A 165 23.31 9.45 -1.44
N SER A 166 22.84 9.93 -0.28
CA SER A 166 23.26 11.21 0.30
C SER A 166 24.70 11.15 0.82
N ASP A 167 25.40 12.27 0.75
CA ASP A 167 26.77 12.41 1.27
C ASP A 167 26.84 12.46 2.81
N ALA A 168 25.72 12.80 3.46
CA ALA A 168 25.56 12.80 4.91
C ALA A 168 24.29 12.07 5.30
N PRO A 169 24.24 11.38 6.45
CA PRO A 169 22.99 10.82 6.95
C PRO A 169 21.97 11.95 7.07
N ASN A 170 20.84 11.79 6.41
CA ASN A 170 19.72 12.72 6.51
C ASN A 170 19.12 12.58 7.91
N THR A 171 19.66 13.36 8.86
CA THR A 171 19.22 13.39 10.25
C THR A 171 17.88 14.13 10.30
N ALA A 172 16.84 13.50 9.73
CA ALA A 172 15.49 13.86 10.18
C ALA A 172 15.42 13.55 11.68
N PRO A 173 14.94 14.47 12.53
CA PRO A 173 14.80 14.20 13.95
C PRO A 173 14.02 12.89 14.11
N ALA A 174 14.62 11.91 14.79
CA ALA A 174 13.90 10.71 15.19
C ALA A 174 12.63 11.16 15.92
N PRO A 175 11.47 10.53 15.69
CA PRO A 175 10.28 10.83 16.47
C PRO A 175 10.67 10.74 17.95
N ALA A 176 10.43 11.83 18.68
CA ALA A 176 10.79 11.93 20.09
C ALA A 176 10.24 10.69 20.81
N THR A 177 11.13 9.88 21.35
CA THR A 177 10.77 8.77 22.25
C THR A 177 9.91 9.37 23.36
N PRO A 178 8.74 8.80 23.68
CA PRO A 178 7.95 9.24 24.80
C PRO A 178 8.82 9.23 26.06
N PRO A 179 8.75 10.25 26.94
CA PRO A 179 9.52 10.25 28.16
C PRO A 179 9.19 9.00 28.97
N THR A 180 10.21 8.22 29.30
CA THR A 180 10.11 7.09 30.22
C THR A 180 9.49 7.60 31.52
N PRO A 181 8.40 6.99 32.02
CA PRO A 181 7.83 7.40 33.29
C PRO A 181 8.88 7.25 34.39
N ALA A 182 9.15 8.33 35.10
CA ALA A 182 10.06 8.34 36.22
C ALA A 182 9.59 7.28 37.25
N GLY A 183 10.45 6.30 37.48
CA GLY A 183 10.23 5.32 38.54
C GLY A 183 10.15 6.02 39.92
N PRO A 184 9.49 5.43 40.92
CA PRO A 184 9.30 6.05 42.20
C PRO A 184 10.65 6.35 42.89
N GLN A 185 10.88 7.61 43.25
CA GLN A 185 12.04 8.02 44.07
C GLN A 185 11.96 7.36 45.45
N PRO A 186 13.06 6.78 45.95
CA PRO A 186 13.07 6.30 47.35
C PRO A 186 12.96 7.47 48.31
N ALA A 187 12.05 7.36 49.25
CA ALA A 187 11.83 8.32 50.31
C ALA A 187 13.13 8.56 51.12
N LYS A 188 13.55 9.83 51.26
CA LYS A 188 14.61 10.22 52.17
C LYS A 188 14.17 9.91 53.60
N GLY A 189 14.80 8.88 54.18
CA GLY A 189 14.69 8.58 55.61
C GLY A 189 15.25 9.74 56.43
N GLY A 190 14.38 10.31 57.30
CA GLY A 190 14.82 11.27 58.30
C GLY A 190 15.68 10.57 59.35
N GLN A 191 16.83 11.16 59.61
CA GLN A 191 17.62 10.87 60.82
C GLN A 191 17.23 11.88 61.90
N LYS A 192 16.86 11.28 63.03
CA LYS A 192 16.84 11.96 64.34
C LYS A 192 18.23 12.08 64.88
#